data_a3c44c53315e8f80739b293e2107d83c
#
_entry.id   a3c44c53315e8f80739b293e2107d83c
#
_cell.length_a   1.000
_cell.length_b   1.000
_cell.length_c   1.000
_cell.angle_alpha   90.00
_cell.angle_beta   90.00
_cell.angle_gamma   90.00
#
_symmetry.space_group_name_H-M   'P 1'
#
loop_
_entity.id
_entity.type
_entity.pdbx_description
1 polymer ?
#
loop_
_entity_poly.entity_id
_entity_poly.type
_entity_poly.pdbx_seq_one_letter_code
_entity_poly.pdbx_strand_id
1 'polypeptide(L)'
;GVKTADVLAVPFTVLALAIAAVAWLVSGVPTRFAQVLVLATPCPLLIAAPVAYVAGTGRLAKSGILIKTQDVLENLGRVTHVFFDKTGTLTVKQPQVTRVEMLPGAGTHLNEDHVLMMAGVVETYSVHILAKGIAKAGTEALSRLHRRFEEGQRLCPQPDADWPGHGRDYPVVKHIDEDAGKGISGEVNGHKVRVGRLSFAASSEDGFLPVERIVPGRATTDGDRRSGKQGEGRLADEIRTRFGMLAPDEMASYVSVDGHLIARIVLRDVPRANAKSALASLRGLGVAKLSMLTGDKRSSAAIIASEVGIDDVHAELFPEDKVTAVTTATVTPSRGVTMMVGDGVND
;
A
#
# COMPACT_ATOMS: atom_id res chain seq x y z
N GLY A 1 19.97 -5.92 14.29
CA GLY A 1 20.68 -5.74 13.18
C GLY A 1 20.58 -6.74 12.04
N VAL A 2 21.43 -6.49 11.06
CA VAL A 2 21.51 -7.30 9.83
C VAL A 2 21.80 -8.77 10.12
N LYS A 3 22.61 -9.07 11.13
CA LYS A 3 22.93 -10.44 11.54
C LYS A 3 21.70 -11.22 12.06
N THR A 4 20.77 -10.56 12.71
CA THR A 4 19.55 -11.19 13.22
C THR A 4 18.61 -11.54 12.06
N ALA A 5 18.51 -10.69 11.05
CA ALA A 5 17.73 -10.94 9.86
C ALA A 5 18.31 -12.12 9.07
N ASP A 6 19.63 -12.24 8.94
CA ASP A 6 20.29 -13.35 8.26
C ASP A 6 20.11 -14.66 9.01
N VAL A 7 20.18 -14.64 10.33
CA VAL A 7 19.95 -15.83 11.16
C VAL A 7 18.50 -16.31 11.09
N LEU A 8 17.54 -15.39 10.92
CA LEU A 8 16.12 -15.72 10.78
C LEU A 8 15.74 -16.12 9.35
N ALA A 9 16.45 -15.62 8.35
CA ALA A 9 16.17 -15.93 6.95
C ALA A 9 16.43 -17.39 6.59
N VAL A 10 17.45 -18.02 7.16
CA VAL A 10 17.78 -19.42 6.88
C VAL A 10 16.71 -20.40 7.40
N PRO A 11 16.27 -20.32 8.66
CA PRO A 11 15.15 -21.16 9.15
C PRO A 11 13.87 -20.94 8.37
N PHE A 12 13.60 -19.70 7.97
CA PHE A 12 12.45 -19.37 7.15
C PHE A 12 12.49 -20.04 5.78
N THR A 13 13.62 -19.94 5.08
CA THR A 13 13.79 -20.55 3.76
C THR A 13 13.61 -22.07 3.85
N VAL A 14 14.18 -22.70 4.85
CA VAL A 14 14.02 -24.15 5.09
C VAL A 14 12.54 -24.50 5.35
N LEU A 15 11.85 -23.68 6.14
CA LEU A 15 10.43 -23.89 6.42
C LEU A 15 9.58 -23.75 5.15
N ALA A 16 9.80 -22.69 4.37
CA ALA A 16 9.08 -22.47 3.12
C ALA A 16 9.30 -23.63 2.14
N LEU A 17 10.53 -24.10 2.01
CA LEU A 17 10.87 -25.27 1.20
C LEU A 17 10.20 -26.55 1.71
N ALA A 18 10.15 -26.75 3.00
CA ALA A 18 9.50 -27.91 3.61
C ALA A 18 7.98 -27.88 3.35
N ILE A 19 7.33 -26.75 3.57
CA ILE A 19 5.90 -26.57 3.27
C ILE A 19 5.62 -26.82 1.80
N ALA A 20 6.42 -26.26 0.92
CA ALA A 20 6.26 -26.42 -0.51
C ALA A 20 6.49 -27.88 -0.95
N ALA A 21 7.48 -28.55 -0.39
CA ALA A 21 7.76 -29.96 -0.67
C ALA A 21 6.61 -30.88 -0.22
N VAL A 22 6.06 -30.63 0.97
CA VAL A 22 4.92 -31.40 1.48
C VAL A 22 3.68 -31.15 0.62
N ALA A 23 3.45 -29.90 0.23
CA ALA A 23 2.36 -29.57 -0.67
C ALA A 23 2.47 -30.31 -2.00
N TRP A 24 3.67 -30.46 -2.53
CA TRP A 24 3.93 -31.25 -3.73
C TRP A 24 3.69 -32.74 -3.50
N LEU A 25 4.24 -33.32 -2.43
CA LEU A 25 4.09 -34.76 -2.13
C LEU A 25 2.64 -35.15 -1.88
N VAL A 26 1.89 -34.32 -1.16
CA VAL A 26 0.48 -34.60 -0.82
C VAL A 26 -0.42 -34.43 -2.05
N SER A 27 -0.18 -33.45 -2.89
CA SER A 27 -1.02 -33.15 -4.04
C SER A 27 -0.58 -33.84 -5.33
N GLY A 28 0.66 -34.31 -5.41
CA GLY A 28 1.25 -34.85 -6.63
C GLY A 28 1.41 -33.86 -7.78
N VAL A 29 1.24 -32.57 -7.51
CA VAL A 29 1.31 -31.50 -8.52
C VAL A 29 2.51 -30.60 -8.27
N PRO A 30 3.56 -30.62 -9.12
CA PRO A 30 4.76 -29.79 -8.95
C PRO A 30 4.49 -28.28 -8.91
N THR A 31 3.44 -27.82 -9.57
CA THR A 31 3.04 -26.39 -9.58
C THR A 31 2.66 -25.88 -8.20
N ARG A 32 2.19 -26.71 -7.29
CA ARG A 32 1.86 -26.32 -5.92
C ARG A 32 3.10 -26.04 -5.08
N PHE A 33 4.19 -26.73 -5.33
CA PHE A 33 5.48 -26.42 -4.73
C PHE A 33 5.89 -24.99 -5.09
N ALA A 34 5.83 -24.62 -6.36
CA ALA A 34 6.13 -23.27 -6.82
C ALA A 34 5.15 -22.22 -6.26
N GLN A 35 3.86 -22.52 -6.19
CA GLN A 35 2.84 -21.62 -5.63
C GLN A 35 3.07 -21.28 -4.16
N VAL A 36 3.38 -22.26 -3.34
CA VAL A 36 3.68 -22.04 -1.92
C VAL A 36 4.98 -21.28 -1.75
N LEU A 37 6.01 -21.55 -2.53
CA LEU A 37 7.26 -20.80 -2.52
C LEU A 37 7.06 -19.35 -2.93
N VAL A 38 6.27 -19.10 -3.96
CA VAL A 38 6.00 -17.74 -4.43
C VAL A 38 5.23 -16.93 -3.38
N LEU A 39 4.33 -17.54 -2.63
CA LEU A 39 3.68 -16.88 -1.51
C LEU A 39 4.67 -16.54 -0.38
N ALA A 40 5.64 -17.40 -0.15
CA ALA A 40 6.61 -17.26 0.92
C ALA A 40 7.78 -16.33 0.58
N THR A 41 8.34 -16.43 -0.63
CA THR A 41 9.58 -15.75 -1.03
C THR A 41 9.53 -14.23 -1.16
N PRO A 42 8.41 -13.54 -1.41
CA PRO A 42 8.42 -12.09 -1.49
C PRO A 42 8.68 -11.36 -0.16
N CYS A 43 8.75 -12.09 0.92
CA CYS A 43 8.90 -11.49 2.23
C CYS A 43 10.16 -12.03 2.94
N PRO A 44 11.35 -11.52 2.64
CA PRO A 44 12.60 -12.06 3.15
C PRO A 44 12.83 -11.84 4.65
N LEU A 45 12.07 -10.96 5.28
CA LEU A 45 12.09 -10.77 6.74
C LEU A 45 11.02 -11.51 7.45
N LEU A 46 10.40 -12.40 6.73
CA LEU A 46 9.37 -13.10 7.24
C LEU A 46 9.81 -14.01 8.19
N ILE A 47 9.12 -13.86 9.02
CA ILE A 47 8.60 -14.74 9.88
C ILE A 47 9.47 -14.76 11.02
N ALA A 48 9.27 -13.77 11.73
CA ALA A 48 9.37 -13.89 13.14
C ALA A 48 8.60 -15.08 13.64
N ALA A 49 7.76 -15.64 12.90
CA ALA A 49 7.24 -16.93 13.20
C ALA A 49 6.28 -17.42 12.15
N PRO A 50 6.65 -18.42 11.41
CA PRO A 50 5.70 -19.45 11.14
C PRO A 50 5.50 -20.10 12.46
N VAL A 51 4.80 -19.47 13.32
CA VAL A 51 4.55 -20.08 14.58
C VAL A 51 3.49 -21.12 14.32
N ALA A 52 3.95 -22.33 14.10
CA ALA A 52 3.08 -23.46 14.32
C ALA A 52 2.79 -23.47 15.83
N TYR A 53 1.71 -22.85 16.21
CA TYR A 53 1.24 -22.94 17.57
C TYR A 53 0.65 -24.32 17.78
N VAL A 54 1.33 -25.13 18.53
CA VAL A 54 0.76 -26.40 18.99
C VAL A 54 -0.33 -26.05 19.99
N ALA A 55 -1.57 -26.42 19.68
CA ALA A 55 -2.70 -26.20 20.56
C ALA A 55 -2.45 -26.72 21.98
N GLY A 56 -2.77 -25.93 22.97
CA GLY A 56 -2.80 -26.34 24.36
C GLY A 56 -1.61 -25.96 25.21
N THR A 57 -0.62 -25.27 24.68
CA THR A 57 0.47 -24.76 25.48
C THR A 57 0.46 -23.25 25.53
N GLY A 58 0.10 -22.65 26.63
CA GLY A 58 0.19 -21.20 26.84
C GLY A 58 1.64 -20.66 26.85
N ARG A 59 2.57 -21.36 26.20
CA ARG A 59 4.00 -21.02 26.11
C ARG A 59 4.40 -20.74 24.67
N LEU A 60 3.49 -20.20 23.91
CA LEU A 60 3.55 -20.09 22.47
C LEU A 60 4.73 -19.31 21.92
N ALA A 61 5.11 -18.23 22.56
CA ALA A 61 6.18 -17.36 22.09
C ALA A 61 7.57 -18.00 22.07
N LYS A 62 7.81 -19.01 22.90
CA LYS A 62 9.11 -19.68 22.99
C LYS A 62 9.21 -20.95 22.15
N SER A 63 8.13 -21.65 21.95
CA SER A 63 8.13 -22.91 21.17
C SER A 63 7.95 -22.68 19.68
N GLY A 64 7.30 -21.61 19.29
CA GLY A 64 7.08 -21.31 17.89
C GLY A 64 8.33 -20.94 17.08
N ILE A 65 9.30 -20.33 17.75
CA ILE A 65 10.56 -19.91 17.11
C ILE A 65 11.53 -21.09 16.91
N LEU A 66 11.31 -22.19 17.63
CA LEU A 66 12.22 -23.34 17.68
C LEU A 66 11.65 -24.58 16.98
N ILE A 67 10.65 -24.45 16.13
CA ILE A 67 10.16 -25.58 15.37
C ILE A 67 11.26 -26.07 14.45
N LYS A 68 11.81 -27.21 14.78
CA LYS A 68 12.69 -27.93 13.91
C LYS A 68 11.92 -28.36 12.67
N THR A 69 12.59 -28.40 11.52
CA THR A 69 11.99 -28.79 10.24
C THR A 69 11.17 -30.09 10.35
N GLN A 70 11.60 -30.99 11.19
CA GLN A 70 10.93 -32.27 11.45
C GLN A 70 9.58 -32.09 12.13
N ASP A 71 9.47 -31.19 13.12
CA ASP A 71 8.20 -30.91 13.81
C ASP A 71 7.19 -30.24 12.85
N VAL A 72 7.66 -29.43 11.93
CA VAL A 72 6.82 -28.82 10.89
C VAL A 72 6.29 -29.89 9.95
N LEU A 73 7.12 -30.80 9.50
CA LEU A 73 6.70 -31.92 8.63
C LEU A 73 5.66 -32.82 9.30
N GLU A 74 5.86 -33.12 10.58
CA GLU A 74 4.91 -33.93 11.36
C GLU A 74 3.57 -33.20 11.60
N ASN A 75 3.60 -31.87 11.75
CA ASN A 75 2.43 -31.07 12.05
C ASN A 75 1.71 -30.50 10.82
N LEU A 76 2.32 -30.51 9.64
CA LEU A 76 1.74 -29.94 8.42
C LEU A 76 0.39 -30.57 8.05
N GLY A 77 0.25 -31.86 8.23
CA GLY A 77 -1.02 -32.54 8.02
C GLY A 77 -2.09 -32.21 9.05
N ARG A 78 -1.71 -31.50 10.12
CA ARG A 78 -2.59 -31.09 11.23
C ARG A 78 -2.92 -29.61 11.20
N VAL A 79 -2.34 -28.82 10.28
CA VAL A 79 -2.64 -27.38 10.17
C VAL A 79 -4.08 -27.22 9.72
N THR A 80 -4.90 -26.72 10.61
CA THR A 80 -6.33 -26.52 10.37
C THR A 80 -6.70 -25.05 10.24
N HIS A 81 -5.90 -24.16 10.81
CA HIS A 81 -6.16 -22.73 10.80
C HIS A 81 -4.89 -21.95 10.49
N VAL A 82 -4.95 -21.08 9.51
CA VAL A 82 -3.84 -20.19 9.14
C VAL A 82 -4.29 -18.75 9.23
N PHE A 83 -3.55 -17.97 10.00
CA PHE A 83 -3.71 -16.53 10.08
C PHE A 83 -2.70 -15.83 9.19
N PHE A 84 -3.15 -14.85 8.44
CA PHE A 84 -2.30 -14.03 7.59
C PHE A 84 -2.37 -12.57 8.04
N ASP A 85 -1.22 -11.95 8.14
CA ASP A 85 -1.15 -10.50 8.20
C ASP A 85 -1.52 -9.93 6.83
N LYS A 86 -2.33 -8.88 6.78
CA LYS A 86 -2.75 -8.29 5.52
C LYS A 86 -1.58 -7.61 4.81
N THR A 87 -1.00 -6.62 5.47
CA THR A 87 -0.02 -5.72 4.84
C THR A 87 1.33 -6.40 4.66
N GLY A 88 1.81 -6.41 3.44
CA GLY A 88 3.10 -6.99 3.09
C GLY A 88 3.09 -8.51 2.93
N THR A 89 2.04 -9.21 3.38
CA THR A 89 1.88 -10.67 3.23
C THR A 89 0.86 -11.01 2.15
N LEU A 90 -0.39 -10.64 2.33
CA LEU A 90 -1.43 -10.82 1.32
C LEU A 90 -1.41 -9.71 0.28
N THR A 91 -0.94 -8.56 0.65
CA THR A 91 -0.83 -7.40 -0.22
C THR A 91 0.63 -7.07 -0.54
N VAL A 92 0.84 -6.34 -1.61
CA VAL A 92 2.12 -5.70 -1.91
C VAL A 92 2.49 -4.76 -0.76
N LYS A 93 3.76 -4.74 -0.38
CA LYS A 93 4.22 -4.07 0.85
C LYS A 93 3.80 -2.60 0.97
N GLN A 94 3.72 -1.90 -0.15
CA GLN A 94 3.34 -0.49 -0.17
C GLN A 94 2.08 -0.27 -0.98
N PRO A 95 1.24 0.70 -0.59
CA PRO A 95 0.10 1.11 -1.39
C PRO A 95 0.54 1.50 -2.81
N GLN A 96 -0.25 1.10 -3.79
CA GLN A 96 0.02 1.33 -5.20
C GLN A 96 -0.99 2.32 -5.78
N VAL A 97 -0.54 3.14 -6.72
CA VAL A 97 -1.42 4.02 -7.47
C VAL A 97 -2.30 3.19 -8.40
N THR A 98 -3.60 3.40 -8.30
CA THR A 98 -4.58 2.71 -9.16
C THR A 98 -5.16 3.62 -10.23
N ARG A 99 -5.27 4.91 -9.94
CA ARG A 99 -5.73 5.91 -10.92
C ARG A 99 -5.36 7.32 -10.50
N VAL A 100 -5.42 8.21 -11.46
CA VAL A 100 -5.36 9.66 -11.24
C VAL A 100 -6.70 10.25 -11.67
N GLU A 101 -7.25 11.10 -10.84
CA GLU A 101 -8.48 11.83 -11.15
C GLU A 101 -8.14 13.31 -11.29
N MET A 102 -8.40 13.86 -12.48
CA MET A 102 -8.25 15.29 -12.70
C MET A 102 -9.44 16.05 -12.12
N LEU A 103 -9.19 17.21 -11.52
CA LEU A 103 -10.26 18.03 -10.97
C LEU A 103 -11.12 18.57 -12.11
N PRO A 104 -12.42 18.26 -12.14
CA PRO A 104 -13.30 18.78 -13.18
C PRO A 104 -13.30 20.29 -13.24
N GLY A 105 -13.10 20.84 -14.43
CA GLY A 105 -13.12 22.28 -14.67
C GLY A 105 -11.83 23.04 -14.31
N ALA A 106 -10.77 22.34 -13.92
CA ALA A 106 -9.49 22.98 -13.57
C ALA A 106 -8.83 23.69 -14.76
N GLY A 107 -9.21 23.33 -16.00
CA GLY A 107 -8.70 24.00 -17.20
C GLY A 107 -7.21 23.82 -17.47
N THR A 108 -6.59 22.83 -16.83
CA THR A 108 -5.17 22.56 -16.99
C THR A 108 -4.85 21.87 -18.33
N HIS A 109 -3.68 22.16 -18.88
CA HIS A 109 -3.13 21.46 -20.04
C HIS A 109 -2.36 20.20 -19.63
N LEU A 110 -2.20 19.94 -18.34
CA LEU A 110 -1.55 18.75 -17.79
C LEU A 110 -2.49 17.54 -17.92
N ASN A 111 -1.93 16.41 -18.32
CA ASN A 111 -2.64 15.14 -18.30
C ASN A 111 -2.28 14.32 -17.05
N GLU A 112 -2.88 13.14 -16.92
CA GLU A 112 -2.64 12.24 -15.79
C GLU A 112 -1.17 11.83 -15.67
N ASP A 113 -0.49 11.58 -16.78
CA ASP A 113 0.94 11.21 -16.78
C ASP A 113 1.83 12.37 -16.35
N HIS A 114 1.50 13.60 -16.71
CA HIS A 114 2.20 14.78 -16.21
C HIS A 114 2.06 14.91 -14.69
N VAL A 115 0.86 14.71 -14.17
CA VAL A 115 0.60 14.75 -12.73
C VAL A 115 1.40 13.68 -11.99
N LEU A 116 1.38 12.45 -12.47
CA LEU A 116 2.14 11.34 -11.88
C LEU A 116 3.64 11.59 -11.93
N MET A 117 4.15 12.07 -13.04
CA MET A 117 5.58 12.37 -13.18
C MET A 117 6.01 13.47 -12.20
N MET A 118 5.28 14.57 -12.15
CA MET A 118 5.61 15.70 -11.28
C MET A 118 5.48 15.33 -9.80
N ALA A 119 4.40 14.68 -9.42
CA ALA A 119 4.22 14.20 -8.05
C ALA A 119 5.25 13.14 -7.68
N GLY A 120 5.54 12.21 -8.59
CA GLY A 120 6.49 11.12 -8.35
C GLY A 120 7.91 11.58 -8.12
N VAL A 121 8.40 12.54 -8.89
CA VAL A 121 9.77 13.06 -8.69
C VAL A 121 9.91 13.82 -7.38
N VAL A 122 8.88 14.51 -6.94
CA VAL A 122 8.85 15.17 -5.62
C VAL A 122 8.79 14.14 -4.50
N GLU A 123 7.93 13.14 -4.62
CA GLU A 123 7.73 12.08 -3.63
C GLU A 123 8.94 11.14 -3.48
N THR A 124 9.85 11.12 -4.44
CA THR A 124 11.13 10.38 -4.32
C THR A 124 11.92 10.82 -3.08
N TYR A 125 11.74 12.03 -2.64
CA TYR A 125 12.41 12.59 -1.46
C TYR A 125 11.61 12.47 -0.16
N SER A 126 10.42 11.89 -0.22
CA SER A 126 9.53 11.73 0.94
C SER A 126 9.72 10.40 1.65
N VAL A 127 9.48 10.41 2.96
CA VAL A 127 9.44 9.19 3.80
C VAL A 127 8.00 8.75 4.11
N HIS A 128 7.00 9.42 3.54
CA HIS A 128 5.60 9.09 3.75
C HIS A 128 5.26 7.70 3.17
N ILE A 129 4.29 7.01 3.78
CA ILE A 129 3.90 5.65 3.39
C ILE A 129 3.41 5.55 1.93
N LEU A 130 2.79 6.60 1.39
CA LEU A 130 2.31 6.63 0.01
C LEU A 130 3.38 7.00 -1.02
N ALA A 131 4.51 7.52 -0.56
CA ALA A 131 5.54 8.11 -1.43
C ALA A 131 6.13 7.12 -2.43
N LYS A 132 6.43 5.90 -2.01
CA LYS A 132 7.05 4.90 -2.90
C LYS A 132 6.12 4.47 -4.03
N GLY A 133 4.83 4.32 -3.75
CA GLY A 133 3.83 4.01 -4.76
C GLY A 133 3.69 5.14 -5.79
N ILE A 134 3.67 6.38 -5.33
CA ILE A 134 3.58 7.56 -6.21
C ILE A 134 4.87 7.72 -7.01
N ALA A 135 6.04 7.55 -6.40
CA ALA A 135 7.32 7.61 -7.09
C ALA A 135 7.44 6.55 -8.19
N LYS A 136 7.02 5.33 -7.92
CA LYS A 136 6.98 4.24 -8.90
C LYS A 136 6.06 4.58 -10.07
N ALA A 137 4.84 5.01 -9.79
CA ALA A 137 3.88 5.42 -10.82
C ALA A 137 4.40 6.60 -11.64
N GLY A 138 5.11 7.53 -11.00
CA GLY A 138 5.77 8.66 -11.66
C GLY A 138 6.87 8.22 -12.63
N THR A 139 7.69 7.25 -12.27
CA THR A 139 8.70 6.67 -13.15
C THR A 139 8.08 6.01 -14.37
N GLU A 140 7.00 5.27 -14.20
CA GLU A 140 6.25 4.65 -15.29
C GLU A 140 5.61 5.70 -16.20
N ALA A 141 5.03 6.76 -15.61
CA ALA A 141 4.47 7.87 -16.34
C ALA A 141 5.52 8.62 -17.16
N LEU A 142 6.71 8.82 -16.61
CA LEU A 142 7.83 9.44 -17.31
C LEU A 142 8.23 8.62 -18.54
N SER A 143 8.26 7.31 -18.43
CA SER A 143 8.53 6.42 -19.56
C SER A 143 7.47 6.54 -20.66
N ARG A 144 6.19 6.68 -20.27
CA ARG A 144 5.10 6.91 -21.23
C ARG A 144 5.21 8.29 -21.90
N LEU A 145 5.56 9.30 -21.14
CA LEU A 145 5.78 10.65 -21.68
C LEU A 145 6.95 10.72 -22.65
N HIS A 146 8.05 10.00 -22.37
CA HIS A 146 9.18 9.89 -23.29
C HIS A 146 8.78 9.26 -24.62
N ARG A 147 7.98 8.22 -24.60
CA ARG A 147 7.45 7.60 -25.83
C ARG A 147 6.60 8.57 -26.62
N ARG A 148 5.70 9.31 -25.95
CA ARG A 148 4.87 10.34 -26.59
C ARG A 148 5.69 11.50 -27.13
N PHE A 149 6.79 11.83 -26.46
CA PHE A 149 7.72 12.85 -26.94
C PHE A 149 8.39 12.44 -28.25
N GLU A 150 8.81 11.18 -28.37
CA GLU A 150 9.33 10.62 -29.61
C GLU A 150 8.28 10.66 -30.75
N GLU A 151 7.00 10.61 -30.40
CA GLU A 151 5.85 10.78 -31.30
C GLU A 151 5.48 12.25 -31.56
N GLY A 152 6.24 13.21 -31.03
CA GLY A 152 6.05 14.65 -31.25
C GLY A 152 5.27 15.39 -30.14
N GLN A 153 4.98 14.76 -29.02
CA GLN A 153 4.34 15.40 -27.87
C GLN A 153 5.39 15.91 -26.86
N ARG A 154 5.05 16.95 -26.11
CA ARG A 154 5.96 17.51 -25.09
C ARG A 154 5.95 16.68 -23.81
N LEU A 155 7.12 16.51 -23.19
CA LEU A 155 7.26 15.82 -21.91
C LEU A 155 6.54 16.54 -20.76
N CYS A 156 6.66 17.85 -20.73
CA CYS A 156 6.02 18.68 -19.72
C CYS A 156 5.70 20.04 -20.34
N PRO A 157 4.57 20.63 -20.03
CA PRO A 157 4.30 22.00 -20.43
C PRO A 157 5.38 22.92 -19.85
N GLN A 158 5.91 23.80 -20.70
CA GLN A 158 6.89 24.77 -20.25
C GLN A 158 6.18 26.01 -19.71
N PRO A 159 6.63 26.54 -18.56
CA PRO A 159 6.09 27.79 -18.05
C PRO A 159 6.42 28.97 -18.95
N ASP A 160 7.64 28.97 -19.52
CA ASP A 160 8.14 30.04 -20.38
C ASP A 160 9.02 29.51 -21.54
N ALA A 161 9.16 30.31 -22.59
CA ALA A 161 9.91 29.96 -23.80
C ALA A 161 11.41 29.77 -23.57
N ASP A 162 11.93 30.32 -22.50
CA ASP A 162 13.38 30.33 -22.18
C ASP A 162 13.82 29.20 -21.23
N TRP A 163 12.98 28.24 -21.01
CA TRP A 163 13.29 27.12 -20.13
C TRP A 163 14.44 26.24 -20.67
N PRO A 164 15.53 26.04 -19.90
CA PRO A 164 16.71 25.29 -20.34
C PRO A 164 16.55 23.78 -20.16
N GLY A 165 15.52 23.18 -20.49
CA GLY A 165 15.32 21.74 -20.37
C GLY A 165 14.45 21.21 -21.49
N HIS A 166 15.05 20.92 -22.63
CA HIS A 166 14.31 20.46 -23.78
C HIS A 166 14.23 18.94 -23.85
N GLY A 167 13.02 18.45 -23.67
CA GLY A 167 12.49 17.28 -24.33
C GLY A 167 13.02 15.90 -23.94
N ARG A 168 14.29 15.69 -23.78
CA ARG A 168 14.89 14.39 -23.43
C ARG A 168 15.50 14.32 -22.03
N ASP A 169 15.55 15.43 -21.34
CA ASP A 169 16.18 15.50 -20.05
C ASP A 169 15.22 15.04 -18.95
N TYR A 170 15.77 14.41 -17.91
CA TYR A 170 15.02 14.08 -16.71
C TYR A 170 14.46 15.36 -16.08
N PRO A 171 13.30 15.28 -15.41
CA PRO A 171 12.74 16.43 -14.70
C PRO A 171 13.75 16.98 -13.69
N VAL A 172 13.95 18.27 -13.71
CA VAL A 172 14.82 18.96 -12.75
C VAL A 172 14.00 19.33 -11.53
N VAL A 173 14.40 18.82 -10.38
CA VAL A 173 13.71 19.05 -9.11
C VAL A 173 14.54 19.96 -8.23
N LYS A 174 13.90 21.00 -7.67
CA LYS A 174 14.52 21.97 -6.76
C LYS A 174 13.59 22.27 -5.59
N HIS A 175 14.16 22.82 -4.52
CA HIS A 175 13.40 23.37 -3.39
C HIS A 175 12.43 22.38 -2.74
N ILE A 176 12.90 21.16 -2.50
CA ILE A 176 12.12 20.15 -1.80
C ILE A 176 11.94 20.56 -0.34
N ASP A 177 10.70 20.56 0.10
CA ASP A 177 10.31 20.81 1.48
C ASP A 177 9.20 19.83 1.90
N GLU A 178 9.46 19.05 2.93
CA GLU A 178 8.49 18.09 3.46
C GLU A 178 7.94 18.56 4.79
N ASP A 179 6.62 18.63 4.90
CA ASP A 179 5.89 18.85 6.14
C ASP A 179 5.35 17.50 6.61
N ALA A 180 6.03 16.90 7.59
CA ALA A 180 5.76 15.55 8.06
C ALA A 180 4.28 15.36 8.42
N GLY A 181 3.68 14.32 7.88
CA GLY A 181 2.28 13.97 8.07
C GLY A 181 1.29 14.81 7.27
N LYS A 182 1.73 15.82 6.53
CA LYS A 182 0.86 16.69 5.72
C LYS A 182 1.11 16.56 4.23
N GLY A 183 2.36 16.69 3.79
CA GLY A 183 2.71 16.58 2.39
C GLY A 183 4.12 17.04 2.09
N ILE A 184 4.44 17.05 0.82
CA ILE A 184 5.74 17.46 0.30
C ILE A 184 5.54 18.43 -0.85
N SER A 185 6.42 19.42 -0.94
CA SER A 185 6.46 20.38 -2.04
C SER A 185 7.82 20.38 -2.71
N GLY A 186 7.83 20.81 -3.95
CA GLY A 186 9.04 20.97 -4.73
C GLY A 186 8.77 21.74 -6.00
N GLU A 187 9.84 22.08 -6.70
CA GLU A 187 9.77 22.74 -7.98
C GLU A 187 10.25 21.77 -9.05
N VAL A 188 9.38 21.42 -9.97
CA VAL A 188 9.63 20.47 -11.05
C VAL A 188 9.59 21.19 -12.37
N ASN A 189 10.72 21.29 -13.05
CA ASN A 189 10.85 22.05 -14.29
C ASN A 189 10.26 23.47 -14.18
N GLY A 190 10.52 24.15 -13.06
CA GLY A 190 10.00 25.49 -12.80
C GLY A 190 8.55 25.55 -12.29
N HIS A 191 7.82 24.45 -12.30
CA HIS A 191 6.48 24.39 -11.74
C HIS A 191 6.51 24.10 -10.24
N LYS A 192 5.77 24.87 -9.46
CA LYS A 192 5.60 24.62 -8.02
C LYS A 192 4.59 23.49 -7.82
N VAL A 193 5.04 22.39 -7.26
CA VAL A 193 4.22 21.17 -7.04
C VAL A 193 4.04 20.94 -5.56
N ARG A 194 2.82 20.71 -5.12
CA ARG A 194 2.50 20.31 -3.76
C ARG A 194 1.69 19.02 -3.79
N VAL A 195 2.11 18.03 -3.02
CA VAL A 195 1.49 16.71 -2.99
C VAL A 195 1.23 16.31 -1.54
N GLY A 196 0.04 15.88 -1.23
CA GLY A 196 -0.28 15.42 0.12
C GLY A 196 -1.77 15.51 0.46
N ARG A 197 -2.04 15.74 1.74
CA ARG A 197 -3.40 15.94 2.21
C ARG A 197 -4.04 17.13 1.50
N LEU A 198 -5.36 17.11 1.38
CA LEU A 198 -6.10 18.17 0.71
C LEU A 198 -5.78 19.56 1.29
N SER A 199 -5.74 19.68 2.60
CA SER A 199 -5.39 20.93 3.27
C SER A 199 -4.00 21.44 2.92
N PHE A 200 -3.05 20.54 2.68
CA PHE A 200 -1.70 20.89 2.26
C PHE A 200 -1.63 21.28 0.78
N ALA A 201 -2.23 20.47 -0.09
CA ALA A 201 -2.23 20.74 -1.53
C ALA A 201 -3.03 21.99 -1.89
N ALA A 202 -4.11 22.27 -1.17
CA ALA A 202 -4.94 23.46 -1.35
C ALA A 202 -4.39 24.71 -0.66
N SER A 203 -3.17 24.68 -0.17
CA SER A 203 -2.50 25.79 0.52
C SER A 203 -1.19 26.17 -0.14
N SER A 204 -0.72 27.36 0.17
CA SER A 204 0.62 27.85 -0.12
C SER A 204 1.31 28.26 1.19
N GLU A 205 2.52 28.79 1.09
CA GLU A 205 3.22 29.35 2.26
C GLU A 205 2.42 30.47 2.95
N ASP A 206 1.61 31.19 2.19
CA ASP A 206 0.79 32.30 2.67
C ASP A 206 -0.59 31.89 3.20
N GLY A 207 -0.89 30.59 3.22
CA GLY A 207 -2.17 30.04 3.67
C GLY A 207 -2.98 29.38 2.57
N PHE A 208 -4.30 29.28 2.77
CA PHE A 208 -5.18 28.63 1.82
C PHE A 208 -5.20 29.35 0.46
N LEU A 209 -5.19 28.58 -0.62
CA LEU A 209 -5.28 29.14 -1.98
C LEU A 209 -6.61 29.87 -2.19
N PRO A 210 -6.67 30.85 -3.11
CA PRO A 210 -7.93 31.45 -3.52
C PRO A 210 -8.96 30.40 -3.96
N VAL A 211 -10.22 30.61 -3.59
CA VAL A 211 -11.30 29.64 -3.85
C VAL A 211 -11.39 29.23 -5.31
N GLU A 212 -11.27 30.18 -6.22
CA GLU A 212 -11.31 29.97 -7.66
C GLU A 212 -10.19 29.06 -8.18
N ARG A 213 -9.09 28.92 -7.44
CA ARG A 213 -7.97 28.03 -7.75
C ARG A 213 -8.12 26.64 -7.16
N ILE A 214 -9.07 26.47 -6.25
CA ILE A 214 -9.35 25.19 -5.58
C ILE A 214 -10.65 24.60 -6.10
N VAL A 215 -11.65 25.44 -6.32
CA VAL A 215 -12.98 25.02 -6.82
C VAL A 215 -13.28 25.80 -8.11
N PRO A 216 -12.98 25.22 -9.26
CA PRO A 216 -13.18 25.89 -10.53
C PRO A 216 -14.64 26.30 -10.76
N GLY A 217 -14.83 27.52 -11.25
CA GLY A 217 -16.15 28.05 -11.55
C GLY A 217 -16.96 28.55 -10.36
N ARG A 218 -16.38 28.56 -9.15
CA ARG A 218 -17.03 29.09 -7.96
C ARG A 218 -16.50 30.48 -7.64
N ALA A 219 -17.40 31.44 -7.47
CA ALA A 219 -17.06 32.78 -6.99
C ALA A 219 -16.81 32.74 -5.47
N THR A 220 -15.83 33.52 -5.01
CA THR A 220 -15.57 33.70 -3.58
C THR A 220 -16.77 34.38 -2.91
N THR A 221 -17.31 33.77 -1.87
CA THR A 221 -18.41 34.35 -1.07
C THR A 221 -17.88 35.00 0.21
N ASP A 222 -18.70 35.86 0.82
CA ASP A 222 -18.35 36.47 2.11
C ASP A 222 -18.18 35.42 3.23
N GLY A 223 -18.85 34.28 3.11
CA GLY A 223 -18.68 33.13 3.99
C GLY A 223 -17.28 32.52 3.92
N ASP A 224 -16.67 32.50 2.75
CA ASP A 224 -15.31 31.97 2.55
C ASP A 224 -14.25 32.88 3.19
N ARG A 225 -14.53 34.18 3.25
CA ARG A 225 -13.62 35.16 3.86
C ARG A 225 -13.68 35.20 5.37
N ARG A 226 -14.79 34.79 5.98
CA ARG A 226 -15.06 34.95 7.41
C ARG A 226 -14.79 33.71 8.26
N SER A 227 -14.59 32.57 7.66
CA SER A 227 -14.86 31.32 8.35
C SER A 227 -13.67 30.49 8.78
N GLY A 228 -12.44 30.96 8.82
CA GLY A 228 -11.32 30.20 9.38
C GLY A 228 -11.42 28.68 9.11
N LYS A 229 -11.25 27.85 10.16
CA LYS A 229 -11.30 26.37 10.06
C LYS A 229 -12.64 25.80 9.55
N GLN A 230 -13.76 26.48 9.78
CA GLN A 230 -15.07 25.98 9.30
C GLN A 230 -15.24 26.18 7.80
N GLY A 231 -14.74 27.27 7.27
CA GLY A 231 -14.74 27.51 5.82
C GLY A 231 -13.82 26.54 5.07
N GLU A 232 -12.68 26.24 5.65
CA GLU A 232 -11.75 25.26 5.12
C GLU A 232 -12.39 23.87 5.06
N GLY A 233 -13.11 23.46 6.10
CA GLY A 233 -13.84 22.19 6.12
C GLY A 233 -14.92 22.10 5.05
N ARG A 234 -15.68 23.17 4.84
CA ARG A 234 -16.71 23.24 3.80
C ARG A 234 -16.12 23.18 2.40
N LEU A 235 -15.03 23.89 2.15
CA LEU A 235 -14.31 23.85 0.88
C LEU A 235 -13.74 22.45 0.61
N ALA A 236 -13.18 21.83 1.62
CA ALA A 236 -12.66 20.46 1.51
C ALA A 236 -13.75 19.47 1.14
N ASP A 237 -14.93 19.55 1.75
CA ASP A 237 -16.07 18.69 1.41
C ASP A 237 -16.55 18.92 -0.02
N GLU A 238 -16.62 20.17 -0.45
CA GLU A 238 -16.99 20.53 -1.82
C GLU A 238 -16.00 19.98 -2.85
N ILE A 239 -14.72 20.07 -2.59
CA ILE A 239 -13.65 19.51 -3.44
C ILE A 239 -13.80 18.00 -3.54
N ARG A 240 -13.94 17.31 -2.41
CA ARG A 240 -14.14 15.87 -2.38
C ARG A 240 -15.38 15.44 -3.16
N THR A 241 -16.46 16.21 -3.07
CA THR A 241 -17.68 15.95 -3.83
C THR A 241 -17.44 16.05 -5.33
N ARG A 242 -16.65 17.00 -5.78
CA ARG A 242 -16.31 17.13 -7.21
C ARG A 242 -15.49 15.98 -7.77
N PHE A 243 -14.61 15.39 -6.96
CA PHE A 243 -13.87 14.19 -7.36
C PHE A 243 -14.72 12.92 -7.28
N GLY A 244 -15.74 12.89 -6.44
CA GLY A 244 -16.51 11.71 -6.12
C GLY A 244 -16.03 10.99 -4.86
N MET A 245 -16.78 9.96 -4.47
CA MET A 245 -16.46 9.18 -3.27
C MET A 245 -15.33 8.18 -3.54
N LEU A 246 -14.42 8.07 -2.57
CA LEU A 246 -13.45 6.98 -2.54
C LEU A 246 -14.09 5.71 -1.97
N ALA A 247 -13.64 4.56 -2.45
CA ALA A 247 -13.97 3.29 -1.80
C ALA A 247 -13.31 3.21 -0.41
N PRO A 248 -13.83 2.38 0.52
CA PRO A 248 -13.33 2.30 1.88
C PRO A 248 -11.85 1.93 2.03
N ASP A 249 -11.28 1.23 1.05
CA ASP A 249 -9.87 0.83 1.01
C ASP A 249 -8.97 1.82 0.25
N GLU A 250 -9.55 2.83 -0.36
CA GLU A 250 -8.81 3.79 -1.17
C GLU A 250 -8.28 4.96 -0.33
N MET A 251 -7.08 5.38 -0.69
CA MET A 251 -6.41 6.55 -0.13
C MET A 251 -6.14 7.54 -1.26
N ALA A 252 -6.04 8.81 -0.92
CA ALA A 252 -5.77 9.86 -1.91
C ALA A 252 -4.66 10.79 -1.47
N SER A 253 -3.80 11.16 -2.41
CA SER A 253 -2.91 12.30 -2.34
C SER A 253 -3.34 13.35 -3.34
N TYR A 254 -3.55 14.57 -2.87
CA TYR A 254 -3.99 15.69 -3.71
C TYR A 254 -2.78 16.42 -4.27
N VAL A 255 -2.91 16.93 -5.47
CA VAL A 255 -1.81 17.58 -6.19
C VAL A 255 -2.24 18.96 -6.64
N SER A 256 -1.45 19.96 -6.27
CA SER A 256 -1.55 21.30 -6.84
C SER A 256 -0.29 21.64 -7.63
N VAL A 257 -0.46 22.40 -8.67
CA VAL A 257 0.62 22.91 -9.53
C VAL A 257 0.41 24.39 -9.75
N ASP A 258 1.46 25.17 -9.50
CA ASP A 258 1.47 26.62 -9.63
C ASP A 258 0.29 27.30 -8.91
N GLY A 259 -0.04 26.83 -7.72
CA GLY A 259 -1.10 27.37 -6.91
C GLY A 259 -2.51 27.05 -7.37
N HIS A 260 -2.69 26.01 -8.17
CA HIS A 260 -3.99 25.49 -8.59
C HIS A 260 -4.11 24.02 -8.21
N LEU A 261 -5.17 23.67 -7.49
CA LEU A 261 -5.50 22.26 -7.27
C LEU A 261 -5.95 21.65 -8.60
N ILE A 262 -5.29 20.59 -9.03
CA ILE A 262 -5.51 20.01 -10.35
C ILE A 262 -5.96 18.55 -10.34
N ALA A 263 -5.57 17.79 -9.33
CA ALA A 263 -5.82 16.35 -9.34
C ALA A 263 -5.73 15.72 -7.96
N ARG A 264 -6.19 14.49 -7.87
CA ARG A 264 -5.83 13.57 -6.79
C ARG A 264 -5.33 12.25 -7.34
N ILE A 265 -4.35 11.69 -6.68
CA ILE A 265 -3.79 10.38 -6.96
C ILE A 265 -4.42 9.40 -5.99
N VAL A 266 -5.06 8.37 -6.51
CA VAL A 266 -5.74 7.35 -5.70
C VAL A 266 -4.85 6.13 -5.59
N LEU A 267 -4.65 5.68 -4.35
CA LEU A 267 -3.84 4.52 -4.01
C LEU A 267 -4.67 3.55 -3.18
N ARG A 268 -4.27 2.31 -3.21
CA ARG A 268 -4.80 1.26 -2.33
C ARG A 268 -3.76 0.21 -2.06
N ASP A 269 -3.98 -0.59 -1.02
CA ASP A 269 -3.26 -1.84 -0.87
C ASP A 269 -3.74 -2.81 -1.94
N VAL A 270 -2.81 -3.36 -2.69
CA VAL A 270 -3.10 -4.25 -3.81
C VAL A 270 -2.73 -5.67 -3.40
N PRO A 271 -3.65 -6.65 -3.56
CA PRO A 271 -3.33 -8.04 -3.33
C PRO A 271 -2.15 -8.48 -4.19
N ARG A 272 -1.31 -9.35 -3.66
CA ARG A 272 -0.28 -10.00 -4.48
C ARG A 272 -0.96 -10.82 -5.58
N ALA A 273 -0.37 -10.83 -6.76
CA ALA A 273 -0.95 -11.49 -7.95
C ALA A 273 -1.27 -12.97 -7.72
N ASN A 274 -0.51 -13.64 -6.88
CA ASN A 274 -0.65 -15.06 -6.58
C ASN A 274 -1.34 -15.35 -5.23
N ALA A 275 -1.78 -14.34 -4.49
CA ALA A 275 -2.38 -14.54 -3.17
C ALA A 275 -3.62 -15.43 -3.23
N LYS A 276 -4.53 -15.12 -4.12
CA LYS A 276 -5.79 -15.87 -4.27
C LYS A 276 -5.55 -17.36 -4.60
N SER A 277 -4.67 -17.63 -5.54
CA SER A 277 -4.35 -19.02 -5.95
C SER A 277 -3.61 -19.77 -4.85
N ALA A 278 -2.71 -19.12 -4.14
CA ALA A 278 -1.98 -19.72 -3.04
C ALA A 278 -2.90 -20.08 -1.87
N LEU A 279 -3.85 -19.21 -1.52
CA LEU A 279 -4.85 -19.50 -0.49
C LEU A 279 -5.77 -20.65 -0.89
N ALA A 280 -6.18 -20.70 -2.15
CA ALA A 280 -6.95 -21.82 -2.68
C ALA A 280 -6.16 -23.14 -2.60
N SER A 281 -4.86 -23.11 -2.84
CA SER A 281 -3.98 -24.26 -2.69
C SER A 281 -3.91 -24.75 -1.24
N LEU A 282 -3.84 -23.85 -0.28
CA LEU A 282 -3.87 -24.20 1.16
C LEU A 282 -5.17 -24.88 1.54
N ARG A 283 -6.31 -24.42 1.04
CA ARG A 283 -7.60 -25.10 1.24
C ARG A 283 -7.60 -26.49 0.63
N GLY A 284 -7.04 -26.64 -0.54
CA GLY A 284 -6.87 -27.94 -1.21
C GLY A 284 -6.01 -28.93 -0.43
N LEU A 285 -5.11 -28.43 0.43
CA LEU A 285 -4.26 -29.25 1.29
C LEU A 285 -4.94 -29.64 2.62
N GLY A 286 -6.17 -29.21 2.86
CA GLY A 286 -6.93 -29.53 4.05
C GLY A 286 -6.93 -28.49 5.14
N VAL A 287 -6.42 -27.29 4.87
CA VAL A 287 -6.56 -26.15 5.81
C VAL A 287 -8.02 -25.74 5.84
N ALA A 288 -8.65 -25.87 6.99
CA ALA A 288 -10.09 -25.67 7.15
C ALA A 288 -10.44 -24.18 7.22
N LYS A 289 -9.58 -23.36 7.83
CA LYS A 289 -9.85 -21.96 8.07
C LYS A 289 -8.66 -21.07 7.74
N LEU A 290 -8.92 -20.02 6.96
CA LEU A 290 -7.98 -18.97 6.62
C LEU A 290 -8.50 -17.66 7.18
N SER A 291 -7.70 -16.98 7.98
CA SER A 291 -8.07 -15.74 8.63
C SER A 291 -7.10 -14.63 8.28
N MET A 292 -7.61 -13.42 8.17
CA MET A 292 -6.81 -12.22 7.94
C MET A 292 -6.79 -11.35 9.19
N LEU A 293 -5.61 -10.88 9.57
CA LEU A 293 -5.39 -9.95 10.66
C LEU A 293 -4.95 -8.60 10.12
N THR A 294 -5.58 -7.54 10.57
CA THR A 294 -5.22 -6.18 10.14
C THR A 294 -5.61 -5.13 11.17
N GLY A 295 -4.82 -4.06 11.23
CA GLY A 295 -5.17 -2.85 11.96
C GLY A 295 -6.17 -1.94 11.25
N ASP A 296 -6.49 -2.23 9.99
CA ASP A 296 -7.37 -1.42 9.18
C ASP A 296 -8.84 -1.52 9.62
N LYS A 297 -9.64 -0.56 9.16
CA LYS A 297 -11.08 -0.59 9.35
C LYS A 297 -11.70 -1.84 8.72
N ARG A 298 -12.76 -2.34 9.32
CA ARG A 298 -13.46 -3.54 8.83
C ARG A 298 -13.94 -3.40 7.38
N SER A 299 -14.46 -2.25 7.01
CA SER A 299 -14.92 -2.00 5.63
C SER A 299 -13.79 -2.07 4.61
N SER A 300 -12.62 -1.55 4.94
CA SER A 300 -11.42 -1.64 4.11
C SER A 300 -10.91 -3.08 4.03
N ALA A 301 -10.79 -3.74 5.16
CA ALA A 301 -10.32 -5.11 5.26
C ALA A 301 -11.19 -6.11 4.48
N ALA A 302 -12.49 -5.92 4.51
CA ALA A 302 -13.46 -6.76 3.82
C ALA A 302 -13.24 -6.80 2.29
N ILE A 303 -12.83 -5.69 1.70
CA ILE A 303 -12.55 -5.61 0.26
C ILE A 303 -11.38 -6.51 -0.11
N ILE A 304 -10.28 -6.40 0.61
CA ILE A 304 -9.08 -7.22 0.37
C ILE A 304 -9.37 -8.70 0.63
N ALA A 305 -10.06 -9.00 1.72
CA ALA A 305 -10.45 -10.37 2.06
C ALA A 305 -11.27 -11.02 0.96
N SER A 306 -12.25 -10.31 0.43
CA SER A 306 -13.06 -10.76 -0.71
C SER A 306 -12.22 -11.01 -1.96
N GLU A 307 -11.29 -10.13 -2.27
CA GLU A 307 -10.41 -10.27 -3.44
C GLU A 307 -9.50 -11.49 -3.36
N VAL A 308 -8.99 -11.82 -2.19
CA VAL A 308 -8.10 -12.97 -2.01
C VAL A 308 -8.85 -14.26 -1.63
N GLY A 309 -10.12 -14.16 -1.28
CA GLY A 309 -10.96 -15.31 -0.95
C GLY A 309 -10.85 -15.75 0.51
N ILE A 310 -10.74 -14.81 1.44
CA ILE A 310 -10.78 -15.05 2.89
C ILE A 310 -12.12 -14.60 3.46
N ASP A 311 -12.76 -15.46 4.25
CA ASP A 311 -14.05 -15.15 4.88
C ASP A 311 -13.91 -14.65 6.31
N ASP A 312 -12.88 -15.07 7.03
CA ASP A 312 -12.65 -14.72 8.44
C ASP A 312 -11.67 -13.56 8.54
N VAL A 313 -12.19 -12.40 8.95
CA VAL A 313 -11.44 -11.14 9.03
C VAL A 313 -11.46 -10.61 10.45
N HIS A 314 -10.28 -10.38 11.00
CA HIS A 314 -10.08 -9.68 12.26
C HIS A 314 -9.48 -8.30 11.95
N ALA A 315 -10.32 -7.29 11.97
CA ALA A 315 -9.98 -5.91 11.65
C ALA A 315 -9.84 -5.04 12.90
N GLU A 316 -9.30 -3.84 12.72
CA GLU A 316 -9.17 -2.82 13.77
C GLU A 316 -8.31 -3.30 14.96
N LEU A 317 -7.34 -4.16 14.69
CA LEU A 317 -6.47 -4.75 15.70
C LEU A 317 -5.27 -3.84 15.99
N PHE A 318 -4.95 -3.72 17.28
CA PHE A 318 -3.62 -3.28 17.67
C PHE A 318 -2.61 -4.45 17.56
N PRO A 319 -1.29 -4.20 17.51
CA PRO A 319 -0.31 -5.27 17.38
C PRO A 319 -0.47 -6.39 18.43
N GLU A 320 -0.76 -6.06 19.66
CA GLU A 320 -1.01 -7.01 20.75
C GLU A 320 -2.27 -7.85 20.55
N ASP A 321 -3.28 -7.31 19.86
CA ASP A 321 -4.54 -8.00 19.58
C ASP A 321 -4.37 -9.12 18.55
N LYS A 322 -3.38 -9.01 17.68
CA LYS A 322 -3.05 -10.06 16.71
C LYS A 322 -2.62 -11.34 17.40
N VAL A 323 -1.77 -11.21 18.40
CA VAL A 323 -1.33 -12.34 19.22
C VAL A 323 -2.51 -12.95 19.97
N THR A 324 -3.38 -12.14 20.53
CA THR A 324 -4.58 -12.59 21.25
C THR A 324 -5.52 -13.35 20.32
N ALA A 325 -5.75 -12.91 19.11
CA ALA A 325 -6.60 -13.59 18.13
C ALA A 325 -6.10 -14.99 17.80
N VAL A 326 -4.79 -15.13 17.59
CA VAL A 326 -4.15 -16.41 17.32
C VAL A 326 -4.20 -17.33 18.55
N THR A 327 -3.91 -16.81 19.72
CA THR A 327 -3.93 -17.54 20.98
C THR A 327 -5.33 -18.05 21.31
N THR A 328 -6.36 -17.25 21.13
CA THR A 328 -7.75 -17.64 21.35
C THR A 328 -8.16 -18.78 20.43
N ALA A 329 -7.76 -18.76 19.18
CA ALA A 329 -8.03 -19.84 18.24
C ALA A 329 -7.35 -21.16 18.63
N THR A 330 -6.17 -21.11 19.26
CA THR A 330 -5.43 -22.31 19.69
C THR A 330 -5.99 -22.94 20.97
N VAL A 331 -6.67 -22.18 21.79
CA VAL A 331 -7.29 -22.68 23.05
C VAL A 331 -8.60 -23.45 22.80
N THR A 332 -9.23 -23.24 21.65
CA THR A 332 -10.41 -24.03 21.27
C THR A 332 -10.01 -25.50 21.08
N PRO A 333 -10.82 -26.47 21.55
CA PRO A 333 -10.43 -27.90 21.58
C PRO A 333 -10.45 -28.58 20.21
N SER A 334 -10.12 -27.89 19.15
CA SER A 334 -9.84 -28.50 17.86
C SER A 334 -8.44 -29.13 17.90
N ARG A 335 -8.31 -30.37 17.55
CA ARG A 335 -7.03 -31.09 17.51
C ARG A 335 -6.08 -30.61 16.40
N GLY A 336 -6.21 -29.36 15.95
CA GLY A 336 -5.48 -28.82 14.84
C GLY A 336 -4.32 -27.91 15.28
N VAL A 337 -3.40 -27.70 14.35
CA VAL A 337 -2.30 -26.75 14.49
C VAL A 337 -2.71 -25.44 13.85
N THR A 338 -2.50 -24.34 14.57
CA THR A 338 -2.69 -22.99 14.06
C THR A 338 -1.35 -22.42 13.58
N MET A 339 -1.33 -21.82 12.42
CA MET A 339 -0.15 -21.19 11.82
C MET A 339 -0.41 -19.71 11.60
N MET A 340 0.61 -18.87 11.87
CA MET A 340 0.60 -17.46 11.54
C MET A 340 1.62 -17.15 10.45
N VAL A 341 1.25 -16.32 9.48
CA VAL A 341 2.12 -15.83 8.42
C VAL A 341 2.10 -14.31 8.43
N GLY A 342 3.24 -13.71 8.63
CA GLY A 342 3.40 -12.27 8.68
C GLY A 342 4.71 -11.81 8.06
N ASP A 343 4.97 -10.50 8.03
CA ASP A 343 6.22 -9.94 7.51
C ASP A 343 7.35 -9.85 8.54
N GLY A 344 7.10 -10.24 9.76
CA GLY A 344 8.11 -10.41 10.82
C GLY A 344 8.60 -9.13 11.49
N VAL A 345 8.13 -7.98 11.09
CA VAL A 345 8.65 -6.71 11.63
C VAL A 345 7.92 -6.26 12.90
N ASN A 346 6.65 -6.56 13.03
CA ASN A 346 5.81 -6.18 14.17
C ASN A 346 4.87 -7.30 14.64
N ASP A 347 5.20 -8.53 14.35
CA ASP A 347 4.34 -9.69 14.65
C ASP A 347 4.70 -10.39 15.98
#